data_fa428c9946060970332bc75f298fc939
#
_entry.id   fa428c9946060970332bc75f298fc939
#
_cell.length_a   1.000
_cell.length_b   1.000
_cell.length_c   1.000
_cell.angle_alpha   90.00
_cell.angle_beta   90.00
_cell.angle_gamma   90.00
#
_symmetry.space_group_name_H-M   'P 1'
#
loop_
_entity.id
_entity.type
_entity.pdbx_description
1 polymer ?
#
loop_
_entity_poly.entity_id
_entity_poly.type
_entity_poly.pdbx_seq_one_letter_code
_entity_poly.pdbx_strand_id
1 'polypeptide(L)'
;MPTWKTISIRKRLLEEVESLVRKGYYLCVSEFVTEAVQNLLEKIWRKRKRLLYTHKHAWIENTLGKTRVGLSEYAAKRLKTIIDVRTGNAGQIIKQGEPLALLETTSNRLFVLFSPVSGKINRVNEKVLEEPYLINENAYGVGWIVEIAPLNFEIEKEQLLTCEDYDNWLNSLRGRLLQR
;
A
#
# COMPACT_ATOMS: atom_id res chain seq x y z
N MET A 1 -19.28 -9.02 26.71
CA MET A 1 -19.96 -7.72 26.59
C MET A 1 -19.22 -6.88 25.57
N PRO A 2 -19.90 -6.19 24.64
CA PRO A 2 -19.21 -5.30 23.71
C PRO A 2 -18.55 -4.14 24.49
N THR A 3 -17.25 -3.98 24.32
CA THR A 3 -16.51 -2.87 24.90
C THR A 3 -16.57 -1.66 23.97
N TRP A 4 -17.22 -0.60 24.42
CA TRP A 4 -17.31 0.66 23.67
C TRP A 4 -16.06 1.49 23.88
N LYS A 5 -15.54 2.11 22.80
CA LYS A 5 -14.46 3.10 22.84
C LYS A 5 -14.94 4.39 22.21
N THR A 6 -14.54 5.52 22.78
CA THR A 6 -14.86 6.84 22.26
C THR A 6 -13.90 7.20 21.14
N ILE A 7 -14.43 7.82 20.08
CA ILE A 7 -13.66 8.42 18.99
C ILE A 7 -14.02 9.89 18.87
N SER A 8 -13.07 10.72 18.43
CA SER A 8 -13.32 12.14 18.18
C SER A 8 -13.50 12.38 16.69
N ILE A 9 -14.54 13.12 16.33
CA ILE A 9 -14.84 13.53 14.95
C ILE A 9 -14.73 15.05 14.86
N ARG A 10 -14.18 15.59 13.76
CA ARG A 10 -14.14 17.04 13.52
C ARG A 10 -15.55 17.60 13.42
N LYS A 11 -15.79 18.75 14.06
CA LYS A 11 -17.11 19.39 14.15
C LYS A 11 -17.82 19.49 12.79
N ARG A 12 -17.11 19.95 11.76
CA ARG A 12 -17.67 20.07 10.40
C ARG A 12 -18.21 18.74 9.85
N LEU A 13 -17.45 17.65 10.01
CA LEU A 13 -17.90 16.32 9.56
C LEU A 13 -19.11 15.83 10.35
N LEU A 14 -19.15 16.13 11.66
CA LEU A 14 -20.29 15.78 12.49
C LEU A 14 -21.56 16.50 12.01
N GLU A 15 -21.49 17.80 11.71
CA GLU A 15 -22.60 18.59 11.19
C GLU A 15 -23.15 18.05 9.87
N GLU A 16 -22.25 17.59 8.97
CA GLU A 16 -22.64 16.92 7.71
C GLU A 16 -23.37 15.60 7.98
N VAL A 17 -22.87 14.77 8.91
CA VAL A 17 -23.53 13.51 9.29
C VAL A 17 -24.88 13.75 9.95
N GLU A 18 -24.97 14.70 10.88
CA GLU A 18 -26.24 15.07 11.51
C GLU A 18 -27.28 15.58 10.49
N SER A 19 -26.84 16.25 9.44
CA SER A 19 -27.73 16.63 8.33
C SER A 19 -28.33 15.42 7.63
N LEU A 20 -27.56 14.33 7.42
CA LEU A 20 -28.05 13.10 6.82
C LEU A 20 -29.05 12.37 7.76
N VAL A 21 -28.77 12.37 9.06
CA VAL A 21 -29.69 11.82 10.07
C VAL A 21 -31.02 12.59 10.08
N ARG A 22 -30.97 13.95 10.08
CA ARG A 22 -32.19 14.79 10.01
C ARG A 22 -33.02 14.57 8.74
N LYS A 23 -32.37 14.22 7.63
CA LYS A 23 -33.05 13.88 6.36
C LYS A 23 -33.62 12.45 6.34
N GLY A 24 -33.38 11.66 7.40
CA GLY A 24 -33.90 10.29 7.53
C GLY A 24 -33.12 9.23 6.75
N TYR A 25 -31.91 9.52 6.27
CA TYR A 25 -31.06 8.53 5.62
C TYR A 25 -30.44 7.53 6.61
N TYR A 26 -30.29 7.94 7.88
CA TYR A 26 -29.75 7.13 8.97
C TYR A 26 -30.57 7.38 10.24
N LEU A 27 -30.64 6.37 11.11
CA LEU A 27 -31.36 6.48 12.38
C LEU A 27 -30.61 7.37 13.38
N CYS A 28 -29.27 7.29 13.38
CA CYS A 28 -28.43 8.09 14.26
C CYS A 28 -27.01 8.22 13.72
N VAL A 29 -26.24 9.14 14.30
CA VAL A 29 -24.82 9.36 13.96
C VAL A 29 -23.97 8.08 14.13
N SER A 30 -24.26 7.30 15.18
CA SER A 30 -23.50 6.07 15.48
C SER A 30 -23.67 5.00 14.39
N GLU A 31 -24.87 4.86 13.84
CA GLU A 31 -25.15 3.96 12.72
C GLU A 31 -24.33 4.36 11.47
N PHE A 32 -24.42 5.65 11.07
CA PHE A 32 -23.64 6.17 9.96
C PHE A 32 -22.14 5.91 10.12
N VAL A 33 -21.59 6.24 11.30
CA VAL A 33 -20.14 6.07 11.57
C VAL A 33 -19.76 4.60 11.51
N THR A 34 -20.57 3.72 12.07
CA THR A 34 -20.32 2.26 12.06
C THR A 34 -20.29 1.73 10.63
N GLU A 35 -21.29 2.06 9.83
CA GLU A 35 -21.37 1.65 8.42
C GLU A 35 -20.22 2.23 7.60
N ALA A 36 -19.92 3.53 7.76
CA ALA A 36 -18.80 4.17 7.04
C ALA A 36 -17.46 3.51 7.37
N VAL A 37 -17.21 3.17 8.63
CA VAL A 37 -16.00 2.49 9.06
C VAL A 37 -15.94 1.07 8.50
N GLN A 38 -17.04 0.32 8.56
CA GLN A 38 -17.11 -1.04 7.98
C GLN A 38 -16.83 -1.02 6.48
N ASN A 39 -17.51 -0.15 5.73
CA ASN A 39 -17.31 0.00 4.29
C ASN A 39 -15.86 0.38 3.93
N LEU A 40 -15.24 1.28 4.71
CA LEU A 40 -13.84 1.66 4.50
C LEU A 40 -12.90 0.48 4.79
N LEU A 41 -13.11 -0.24 5.89
CA LEU A 41 -12.32 -1.43 6.23
C LEU A 41 -12.43 -2.50 5.15
N GLU A 42 -13.64 -2.81 4.69
CA GLU A 42 -13.86 -3.78 3.61
C GLU A 42 -13.12 -3.36 2.33
N LYS A 43 -13.20 -2.07 1.95
CA LYS A 43 -12.51 -1.53 0.78
C LYS A 43 -10.99 -1.70 0.89
N ILE A 44 -10.41 -1.40 2.06
CA ILE A 44 -8.99 -1.55 2.35
C ILE A 44 -8.59 -3.03 2.26
N TRP A 45 -9.32 -3.92 2.94
CA TRP A 45 -9.03 -5.35 2.95
C TRP A 45 -9.20 -6.00 1.58
N ARG A 46 -10.26 -5.66 0.85
CA ARG A 46 -10.50 -6.17 -0.51
C ARG A 46 -9.36 -5.79 -1.45
N LYS A 47 -8.82 -4.57 -1.32
CA LYS A 47 -7.67 -4.12 -2.08
C LYS A 47 -6.41 -4.90 -1.68
N ARG A 48 -6.10 -4.96 -0.39
CA ARG A 48 -4.90 -5.64 0.11
C ARG A 48 -4.85 -7.13 -0.22
N LYS A 49 -6.00 -7.82 -0.22
CA LYS A 49 -6.13 -9.25 -0.58
C LYS A 49 -5.75 -9.57 -2.03
N ARG A 50 -5.74 -8.56 -2.91
CA ARG A 50 -5.31 -8.72 -4.32
C ARG A 50 -3.81 -8.56 -4.52
N LEU A 51 -3.12 -8.06 -3.49
CA LEU A 51 -1.69 -7.79 -3.55
C LEU A 51 -0.91 -9.01 -3.07
N LEU A 52 0.22 -9.24 -3.73
CA LEU A 52 1.27 -10.11 -3.23
C LEU A 52 2.45 -9.26 -2.77
N TYR A 53 3.25 -9.80 -1.86
CA TYR A 53 4.31 -9.05 -1.21
C TYR A 53 5.63 -9.81 -1.24
N THR A 54 6.73 -9.07 -1.15
CA THR A 54 8.05 -9.64 -0.89
C THR A 54 8.48 -9.37 0.56
N HIS A 55 9.40 -10.17 1.09
CA HIS A 55 10.08 -9.90 2.36
C HIS A 55 10.91 -8.60 2.35
N LYS A 56 11.17 -8.03 1.15
CA LYS A 56 11.84 -6.74 0.96
C LYS A 56 10.86 -5.57 0.77
N HIS A 57 9.60 -5.77 1.20
CA HIS A 57 8.55 -4.76 1.22
C HIS A 57 8.05 -4.24 -0.14
N ALA A 58 8.37 -4.89 -1.25
CA ALA A 58 7.67 -4.64 -2.50
C ALA A 58 6.28 -5.27 -2.46
N TRP A 59 5.28 -4.59 -3.03
CA TRP A 59 4.00 -5.19 -3.36
C TRP A 59 3.82 -5.25 -4.87
N ILE A 60 3.01 -6.20 -5.32
CA ILE A 60 2.63 -6.38 -6.71
C ILE A 60 1.13 -6.63 -6.82
N GLU A 61 0.49 -5.97 -7.76
CA GLU A 61 -0.90 -6.20 -8.15
C GLU A 61 -0.93 -6.61 -9.63
N ASN A 62 -1.41 -7.82 -9.89
CA ASN A 62 -1.62 -8.29 -11.28
C ASN A 62 -3.13 -8.33 -11.57
N THR A 63 -3.63 -7.36 -12.32
CA THR A 63 -5.05 -7.24 -12.66
C THR A 63 -5.22 -6.90 -14.13
N LEU A 64 -5.96 -7.73 -14.87
CA LEU A 64 -6.33 -7.51 -16.27
C LEU A 64 -5.15 -7.15 -17.18
N GLY A 65 -4.03 -7.85 -17.04
CA GLY A 65 -2.83 -7.65 -17.87
C GLY A 65 -2.00 -6.42 -17.48
N LYS A 66 -2.32 -5.75 -16.38
CA LYS A 66 -1.51 -4.68 -15.78
C LYS A 66 -0.91 -5.17 -14.48
N THR A 67 0.39 -5.20 -14.43
CA THR A 67 1.12 -5.60 -13.23
C THR A 67 1.83 -4.40 -12.64
N ARG A 68 1.26 -3.85 -11.57
CA ARG A 68 1.80 -2.69 -10.85
C ARG A 68 2.66 -3.14 -9.69
N VAL A 69 3.73 -2.43 -9.47
CA VAL A 69 4.68 -2.66 -8.38
C VAL A 69 4.88 -1.35 -7.61
N GLY A 70 4.98 -1.46 -6.28
CA GLY A 70 5.28 -0.34 -5.41
C GLY A 70 5.81 -0.77 -4.06
N LEU A 71 6.00 0.20 -3.17
CA LEU A 71 6.46 0.00 -1.80
C LEU A 71 5.28 -0.24 -0.86
N SER A 72 5.39 -1.19 0.06
CA SER A 72 4.34 -1.46 1.05
C SER A 72 4.12 -0.26 1.98
N GLU A 73 2.87 -0.06 2.39
CA GLU A 73 2.50 0.99 3.36
C GLU A 73 3.29 0.89 4.66
N TYR A 74 3.59 -0.34 5.12
CA TYR A 74 4.42 -0.58 6.29
C TYR A 74 5.81 0.03 6.13
N ALA A 75 6.47 -0.22 5.01
CA ALA A 75 7.81 0.33 4.75
C ALA A 75 7.74 1.85 4.52
N ALA A 76 6.77 2.35 3.75
CA ALA A 76 6.58 3.78 3.50
C ALA A 76 6.44 4.58 4.81
N LYS A 77 5.66 4.08 5.78
CA LYS A 77 5.52 4.71 7.11
C LYS A 77 6.80 4.70 7.92
N ARG A 78 7.64 3.65 7.80
CA ARG A 78 8.91 3.54 8.55
C ARG A 78 10.04 4.35 7.93
N LEU A 79 10.01 4.56 6.64
CA LEU A 79 10.99 5.37 5.92
C LEU A 79 10.78 6.87 6.10
N LYS A 80 9.65 7.30 6.71
CA LYS A 80 9.21 8.69 6.77
C LYS A 80 8.90 9.23 5.37
N THR A 81 9.00 10.55 5.16
CA THR A 81 8.65 11.16 3.87
C THR A 81 9.69 10.82 2.80
N ILE A 82 9.22 10.23 1.71
CA ILE A 82 10.00 9.97 0.50
C ILE A 82 10.04 11.26 -0.31
N ILE A 83 11.23 11.68 -0.73
CA ILE A 83 11.48 12.97 -1.40
C ILE A 83 12.04 12.80 -2.81
N ASP A 84 12.60 11.64 -3.14
CA ASP A 84 13.11 11.33 -4.48
C ASP A 84 12.90 9.86 -4.81
N VAL A 85 12.63 9.56 -6.07
CA VAL A 85 12.45 8.21 -6.60
C VAL A 85 13.19 8.10 -7.91
N ARG A 86 14.17 7.19 -7.98
CA ARG A 86 14.88 6.84 -9.21
C ARG A 86 14.56 5.40 -9.57
N THR A 87 14.16 5.16 -10.80
CA THR A 87 13.79 3.84 -11.29
C THR A 87 14.37 3.59 -12.68
N GLY A 88 14.36 2.34 -13.13
CA GLY A 88 14.68 2.00 -14.51
C GLY A 88 13.69 2.60 -15.50
N ASN A 89 14.10 2.69 -16.75
CA ASN A 89 13.29 3.28 -17.81
C ASN A 89 12.29 2.27 -18.40
N ALA A 90 11.22 2.79 -18.99
CA ALA A 90 10.32 1.98 -19.80
C ALA A 90 11.12 1.29 -20.93
N GLY A 91 10.79 0.02 -21.16
CA GLY A 91 11.50 -0.84 -22.11
C GLY A 91 12.62 -1.70 -21.50
N GLN A 92 13.13 -1.35 -20.33
CA GLN A 92 14.17 -2.12 -19.64
C GLN A 92 13.64 -3.47 -19.17
N ILE A 93 14.46 -4.51 -19.31
CA ILE A 93 14.21 -5.84 -18.76
C ILE A 93 14.82 -5.90 -17.36
N ILE A 94 14.09 -6.45 -16.40
CA ILE A 94 14.53 -6.64 -15.02
C ILE A 94 14.22 -8.07 -14.58
N LYS A 95 15.07 -8.64 -13.73
CA LYS A 95 14.86 -9.97 -13.13
C LYS A 95 14.28 -9.84 -11.73
N GLN A 96 13.57 -10.89 -11.29
CA GLN A 96 13.11 -11.00 -9.91
C GLN A 96 14.29 -10.84 -8.95
N GLY A 97 14.13 -9.98 -7.93
CA GLY A 97 15.16 -9.71 -6.93
C GLY A 97 16.22 -8.70 -7.34
N GLU A 98 16.23 -8.18 -8.57
CA GLU A 98 17.10 -7.09 -8.97
C GLU A 98 16.60 -5.72 -8.45
N PRO A 99 17.50 -4.72 -8.27
CA PRO A 99 17.11 -3.36 -7.89
C PRO A 99 16.19 -2.74 -8.94
N LEU A 100 14.97 -2.36 -8.52
CA LEU A 100 13.93 -1.77 -9.36
C LEU A 100 13.85 -0.26 -9.21
N ALA A 101 13.93 0.22 -7.98
CA ALA A 101 13.90 1.65 -7.69
C ALA A 101 14.77 1.99 -6.47
N LEU A 102 15.30 3.18 -6.46
CA LEU A 102 16.00 3.80 -5.33
C LEU A 102 15.14 4.93 -4.79
N LEU A 103 14.81 4.87 -3.50
CA LEU A 103 13.97 5.82 -2.80
C LEU A 103 14.83 6.60 -1.80
N GLU A 104 14.78 7.93 -1.86
CA GLU A 104 15.46 8.81 -0.90
C GLU A 104 14.43 9.44 0.06
N THR A 105 14.81 9.61 1.30
CA THR A 105 13.92 10.11 2.36
C THR A 105 14.44 11.41 2.97
N THR A 106 13.58 12.16 3.61
CA THR A 106 13.94 13.41 4.35
C THR A 106 15.00 13.20 5.43
N SER A 107 15.30 11.98 5.84
CA SER A 107 16.35 11.63 6.79
C SER A 107 17.66 11.20 6.12
N ASN A 108 17.87 11.53 4.83
CA ASN A 108 19.02 11.13 4.00
C ASN A 108 19.25 9.60 3.98
N ARG A 109 18.19 8.82 4.10
CA ARG A 109 18.26 7.36 3.98
C ARG A 109 17.90 6.96 2.57
N LEU A 110 18.67 6.06 2.02
CA LEU A 110 18.39 5.41 0.74
C LEU A 110 17.77 4.04 0.99
N PHE A 111 16.70 3.76 0.29
CA PHE A 111 16.03 2.46 0.31
C PHE A 111 15.95 1.90 -1.11
N VAL A 112 16.43 0.68 -1.30
CA VAL A 112 16.36 -0.02 -2.58
C VAL A 112 15.12 -0.89 -2.61
N LEU A 113 14.21 -0.61 -3.53
CA LEU A 113 13.09 -1.49 -3.83
C LEU A 113 13.54 -2.51 -4.87
N PHE A 114 13.32 -3.79 -4.57
CA PHE A 114 13.68 -4.89 -5.47
C PHE A 114 12.47 -5.38 -6.24
N SER A 115 12.70 -5.80 -7.49
CA SER A 115 11.61 -6.32 -8.32
C SER A 115 11.02 -7.61 -7.74
N PRO A 116 9.69 -7.68 -7.58
CA PRO A 116 9.03 -8.90 -7.15
C PRO A 116 8.94 -9.97 -8.23
N VAL A 117 9.10 -9.61 -9.51
CA VAL A 117 9.00 -10.50 -10.66
C VAL A 117 9.99 -10.09 -11.75
N SER A 118 10.30 -11.05 -12.64
CA SER A 118 11.04 -10.80 -13.88
C SER A 118 10.11 -10.28 -14.95
N GLY A 119 10.55 -9.27 -15.71
CA GLY A 119 9.72 -8.74 -16.79
C GLY A 119 10.30 -7.50 -17.46
N LYS A 120 9.51 -6.93 -18.35
CA LYS A 120 9.83 -5.66 -19.02
C LYS A 120 9.08 -4.53 -18.32
N ILE A 121 9.76 -3.45 -17.96
CA ILE A 121 9.13 -2.24 -17.46
C ILE A 121 8.33 -1.62 -18.60
N ASN A 122 7.01 -1.62 -18.48
CA ASN A 122 6.12 -1.04 -19.50
C ASN A 122 5.96 0.46 -19.28
N ARG A 123 5.84 0.87 -18.04
CA ARG A 123 5.59 2.27 -17.67
C ARG A 123 6.14 2.59 -16.29
N VAL A 124 6.63 3.79 -16.13
CA VAL A 124 6.96 4.41 -14.85
C VAL A 124 5.81 5.37 -14.45
N ASN A 125 5.56 5.50 -13.18
CA ASN A 125 4.56 6.44 -12.67
C ASN A 125 5.18 7.84 -12.56
N GLU A 126 5.02 8.65 -13.60
CA GLU A 126 5.55 10.02 -13.65
C GLU A 126 5.09 10.86 -12.45
N LYS A 127 3.84 10.68 -12.00
CA LYS A 127 3.34 11.40 -10.82
C LYS A 127 4.15 11.12 -9.56
N VAL A 128 4.62 9.90 -9.38
CA VAL A 128 5.47 9.52 -8.23
C VAL A 128 6.88 10.06 -8.38
N LEU A 129 7.37 10.24 -9.62
CA LEU A 129 8.67 10.90 -9.83
C LEU A 129 8.60 12.41 -9.53
N GLU A 130 7.49 13.06 -9.88
CA GLU A 130 7.26 14.48 -9.60
C GLU A 130 6.87 14.72 -8.14
N GLU A 131 6.05 13.84 -7.56
CA GLU A 131 5.48 13.93 -6.21
C GLU A 131 5.73 12.65 -5.41
N PRO A 132 6.98 12.38 -4.97
CA PRO A 132 7.36 11.13 -4.30
C PRO A 132 6.59 10.82 -3.02
N TYR A 133 6.12 11.85 -2.31
CA TYR A 133 5.31 11.70 -1.08
C TYR A 133 3.98 10.95 -1.31
N LEU A 134 3.51 10.82 -2.55
CA LEU A 134 2.33 10.02 -2.89
C LEU A 134 2.47 8.55 -2.49
N ILE A 135 3.70 8.03 -2.43
CA ILE A 135 3.99 6.69 -1.90
C ILE A 135 3.61 6.59 -0.42
N ASN A 136 3.86 7.66 0.35
CA ASN A 136 3.50 7.69 1.77
C ASN A 136 1.99 7.87 1.99
N GLU A 137 1.33 8.68 1.16
CA GLU A 137 -0.09 8.98 1.30
C GLU A 137 -0.99 7.81 0.90
N ASN A 138 -0.66 7.17 -0.21
CA ASN A 138 -1.50 6.08 -0.75
C ASN A 138 -0.65 5.04 -1.49
N ALA A 139 0.13 4.28 -0.72
CA ALA A 139 1.07 3.27 -1.21
C ALA A 139 0.44 2.26 -2.19
N TYR A 140 -0.77 1.84 -1.93
CA TYR A 140 -1.50 0.83 -2.74
C TYR A 140 -2.41 1.45 -3.81
N GLY A 141 -2.44 2.78 -3.94
CA GLY A 141 -3.23 3.51 -4.92
C GLY A 141 -2.36 4.24 -5.90
N VAL A 142 -2.32 5.56 -5.79
CA VAL A 142 -1.54 6.44 -6.67
C VAL A 142 -0.02 6.29 -6.49
N GLY A 143 0.43 5.74 -5.37
CA GLY A 143 1.84 5.52 -5.02
C GLY A 143 2.48 4.26 -5.65
N TRP A 144 1.88 3.65 -6.70
CA TRP A 144 2.59 2.63 -7.49
C TRP A 144 3.78 3.26 -8.20
N ILE A 145 4.87 2.49 -8.40
CA ILE A 145 6.12 3.04 -8.95
C ILE A 145 6.28 2.66 -10.41
N VAL A 146 6.14 1.39 -10.75
CA VAL A 146 6.26 0.90 -12.14
C VAL A 146 5.14 -0.08 -12.50
N GLU A 147 4.84 -0.17 -13.80
CA GLU A 147 4.09 -1.27 -14.39
C GLU A 147 5.06 -2.18 -15.13
N ILE A 148 5.01 -3.48 -14.85
CA ILE A 148 5.88 -4.51 -15.45
C ILE A 148 5.01 -5.44 -16.30
N ALA A 149 5.48 -5.83 -17.49
CA ALA A 149 4.97 -7.00 -18.20
C ALA A 149 5.76 -8.23 -17.70
N PRO A 150 5.20 -9.05 -16.82
CA PRO A 150 5.93 -10.17 -16.26
C PRO A 150 6.15 -11.26 -17.32
N LEU A 151 7.31 -11.93 -17.27
CA LEU A 151 7.66 -13.03 -18.16
C LEU A 151 7.16 -14.38 -17.64
N ASN A 152 7.27 -14.61 -16.33
CA ASN A 152 7.00 -15.90 -15.69
C ASN A 152 6.16 -15.72 -14.41
N PHE A 153 5.10 -14.91 -14.45
CA PHE A 153 4.34 -14.53 -13.26
C PHE A 153 3.85 -15.74 -12.45
N GLU A 154 3.30 -16.75 -13.12
CA GLU A 154 2.71 -17.93 -12.45
C GLU A 154 3.73 -18.75 -11.64
N ILE A 155 4.99 -18.78 -12.08
CA ILE A 155 6.07 -19.46 -11.36
C ILE A 155 6.61 -18.57 -10.24
N GLU A 156 6.87 -17.30 -10.55
CA GLU A 156 7.53 -16.38 -9.61
C GLU A 156 6.62 -15.94 -8.47
N LYS A 157 5.29 -15.92 -8.68
CA LYS A 157 4.32 -15.60 -7.63
C LYS A 157 4.34 -16.57 -6.45
N GLU A 158 4.78 -17.82 -6.65
CA GLU A 158 4.87 -18.80 -5.57
C GLU A 158 5.88 -18.41 -4.48
N GLN A 159 6.83 -17.54 -4.81
CA GLN A 159 7.80 -16.98 -3.87
C GLN A 159 7.31 -15.70 -3.16
N LEU A 160 6.13 -15.24 -3.52
CA LEU A 160 5.53 -14.03 -2.95
C LEU A 160 4.58 -14.38 -1.79
N LEU A 161 4.45 -13.47 -0.88
CA LEU A 161 3.58 -13.59 0.28
C LEU A 161 2.18 -13.09 -0.04
N THR A 162 1.17 -13.79 0.43
CA THR A 162 -0.18 -13.23 0.51
C THR A 162 -0.22 -12.06 1.50
N CYS A 163 -1.30 -11.29 1.52
CA CYS A 163 -1.48 -10.22 2.51
C CYS A 163 -1.41 -10.75 3.95
N GLU A 164 -2.00 -11.93 4.19
CA GLU A 164 -2.03 -12.56 5.51
C GLU A 164 -0.63 -13.05 5.93
N ASP A 165 0.09 -13.73 5.03
CA ASP A 165 1.45 -14.19 5.29
C ASP A 165 2.41 -13.02 5.54
N TYR A 166 2.25 -11.94 4.78
CA TYR A 166 3.04 -10.73 4.97
C TYR A 166 2.78 -10.07 6.34
N ASP A 167 1.51 -9.97 6.76
CA ASP A 167 1.15 -9.44 8.08
C ASP A 167 1.67 -10.35 9.22
N ASN A 168 1.58 -11.66 9.08
CA ASN A 168 2.13 -12.63 10.03
C ASN A 168 3.66 -12.51 10.12
N TRP A 169 4.33 -12.39 8.99
CA TRP A 169 5.77 -12.16 8.96
C TRP A 169 6.16 -10.84 9.64
N LEU A 170 5.46 -9.73 9.38
CA LEU A 170 5.70 -8.45 10.05
C LEU A 170 5.52 -8.54 11.56
N ASN A 171 4.51 -9.27 12.04
CA ASN A 171 4.27 -9.47 13.46
C ASN A 171 5.39 -10.29 14.11
N SER A 172 5.93 -11.30 13.41
CA SER A 172 7.08 -12.06 13.87
C SER A 172 8.36 -11.22 14.04
N LEU A 173 8.55 -10.21 13.16
CA LEU A 173 9.66 -9.26 13.30
C LEU A 173 9.50 -8.35 14.53
N ARG A 174 8.28 -7.89 14.82
CA ARG A 174 7.99 -7.06 16.00
C ARG A 174 8.23 -7.83 17.29
N GLY A 175 7.81 -9.09 17.37
CA GLY A 175 8.05 -9.95 18.52
C GLY A 175 9.55 -10.14 18.83
N ARG A 176 10.38 -10.29 17.80
CA ARG A 176 11.85 -10.43 17.96
C ARG A 176 12.54 -9.13 18.44
N LEU A 177 11.99 -7.96 18.11
CA LEU A 177 12.53 -6.67 18.58
C LEU A 177 12.18 -6.35 20.03
N LEU A 178 11.12 -6.96 20.57
CA LEU A 178 10.69 -6.77 21.97
C LEU A 178 11.39 -7.75 22.95
N GLN A 179 12.13 -8.74 22.43
CA GLN A 179 12.88 -9.73 23.23
C GLN A 179 14.38 -9.39 23.36
N ARG A 180 14.81 -8.25 22.86
CA ARG A 180 16.17 -7.68 23.03
C ARG A 180 16.14 -6.40 23.87
#